data_e05c426444783453eb1ce8239ab02e2b
#
_entry.id   e05c426444783453eb1ce8239ab02e2b
#
_cell.length_a   1.000
_cell.length_b   1.000
_cell.length_c   1.000
_cell.angle_alpha   90.00
_cell.angle_beta   90.00
_cell.angle_gamma   90.00
#
_symmetry.space_group_name_H-M   'P 1'
#
loop_
_entity.id
_entity.type
_entity.pdbx_description
1 polymer ?
#
loop_
_entity_poly.entity_id
_entity_poly.type
_entity_poly.pdbx_seq_one_letter_code
_entity_poly.pdbx_strand_id
1 'polypeptide(L)'
;YLVKRYMTWPKSGFEENRSWFQHLAEMGQHPRAMVISCCDSRVQATAIFGAESGEFFIHRNIANLIPPFNPSGDHHGTSAAIEYAVTALKVAHILVLGHSGCGGIQHGYHTCNQTPGHGLEDTSFIKKWLDILNPAYDLLPDEGTDEEKIATLEKRSVVVSLQNLMGFPFVQEAIEADRLT
;
A
#
# COMPACT_ATOMS: atom_id res chain seq x y z
N TYR A 1 -1.38 23.95 -15.55
CA TYR A 1 -1.36 24.08 -14.11
C TYR A 1 -0.21 23.29 -13.47
N LEU A 2 -0.14 21.96 -13.64
CA LEU A 2 0.89 21.08 -13.03
C LEU A 2 2.31 21.43 -13.49
N VAL A 3 2.51 21.68 -14.80
CA VAL A 3 3.80 22.12 -15.34
C VAL A 3 4.31 23.40 -14.67
N LYS A 4 3.41 24.40 -14.47
CA LYS A 4 3.78 25.64 -13.79
C LYS A 4 4.24 25.37 -12.36
N ARG A 5 3.55 24.50 -11.61
CA ARG A 5 3.96 24.12 -10.22
C ARG A 5 5.32 23.40 -10.23
N TYR A 6 5.52 22.46 -11.15
CA TYR A 6 6.80 21.80 -11.30
C TYR A 6 7.94 22.78 -11.58
N MET A 7 7.74 23.72 -12.50
CA MET A 7 8.75 24.74 -12.85
C MET A 7 9.02 25.74 -11.70
N THR A 8 8.14 25.82 -10.71
CA THR A 8 8.33 26.65 -9.53
C THR A 8 9.13 25.91 -8.44
N TRP A 9 8.95 24.59 -8.33
CA TRP A 9 9.57 23.77 -7.29
C TRP A 9 11.11 23.87 -7.21
N PRO A 10 11.88 23.92 -8.32
CA PRO A 10 13.33 24.10 -8.26
C PRO A 10 13.77 25.40 -7.60
N LYS A 11 12.94 26.44 -7.64
CA LYS A 11 13.23 27.77 -7.08
C LYS A 11 12.72 27.97 -5.64
N SER A 12 12.07 26.97 -5.08
CA SER A 12 11.52 26.97 -3.72
C SER A 12 11.93 25.71 -2.97
N GLY A 13 11.09 24.70 -2.91
CA GLY A 13 11.30 23.51 -2.10
C GLY A 13 12.58 22.73 -2.41
N PHE A 14 13.06 22.70 -3.67
CA PHE A 14 14.37 22.11 -3.98
C PHE A 14 15.51 22.98 -3.48
N GLU A 15 15.45 24.30 -3.70
CA GLU A 15 16.53 25.23 -3.29
C GLU A 15 16.71 25.24 -1.79
N GLU A 16 15.62 25.25 -1.03
CA GLU A 16 15.61 25.19 0.43
C GLU A 16 16.26 23.91 0.98
N ASN A 17 16.17 22.80 0.23
CA ASN A 17 16.68 21.48 0.62
C ASN A 17 17.78 20.97 -0.33
N ARG A 18 18.44 21.84 -1.10
CA ARG A 18 19.38 21.48 -2.17
C ARG A 18 20.46 20.51 -1.68
N SER A 19 21.11 20.80 -0.58
CA SER A 19 22.19 19.96 -0.03
C SER A 19 21.71 18.57 0.35
N TRP A 20 20.49 18.46 0.87
CA TRP A 20 19.88 17.18 1.20
C TRP A 20 19.56 16.36 -0.07
N PHE A 21 18.95 16.95 -1.08
CA PHE A 21 18.68 16.28 -2.34
C PHE A 21 19.95 15.86 -3.08
N GLN A 22 21.02 16.69 -3.03
CA GLN A 22 22.32 16.32 -3.57
C GLN A 22 22.91 15.13 -2.83
N HIS A 23 22.87 15.14 -1.50
CA HIS A 23 23.32 14.02 -0.68
C HIS A 23 22.58 12.72 -1.03
N LEU A 24 21.23 12.75 -1.13
CA LEU A 24 20.45 11.60 -1.54
C LEU A 24 20.77 11.10 -2.95
N ALA A 25 21.08 12.00 -3.87
CA ALA A 25 21.46 11.64 -5.24
C ALA A 25 22.84 10.98 -5.31
N GLU A 26 23.80 11.40 -4.47
CA GLU A 26 25.18 10.89 -4.44
C GLU A 26 25.28 9.59 -3.64
N MET A 27 24.61 9.52 -2.50
CA MET A 27 24.71 8.39 -1.57
C MET A 27 23.65 7.32 -1.79
N GLY A 28 22.64 7.59 -2.64
CA GLY A 28 21.48 6.72 -2.80
C GLY A 28 20.47 6.84 -1.67
N GLN A 29 19.48 5.94 -1.69
CA GLN A 29 18.43 5.91 -0.68
C GLN A 29 18.70 4.83 0.38
N HIS A 30 18.45 5.17 1.64
CA HIS A 30 18.54 4.25 2.77
C HIS A 30 17.32 4.41 3.67
N PRO A 31 16.12 4.07 3.16
CA PRO A 31 14.88 4.24 3.90
C PRO A 31 14.84 3.32 5.12
N ARG A 32 14.34 3.82 6.24
CA ARG A 32 14.17 3.04 7.47
C ARG A 32 13.03 2.04 7.37
N ALA A 33 11.97 2.44 6.65
CA ALA A 33 10.75 1.66 6.53
C ALA A 33 10.21 1.68 5.10
N MET A 34 9.53 0.58 4.75
CA MET A 34 8.59 0.58 3.64
C MET A 34 7.19 0.92 4.15
N VAL A 35 6.48 1.81 3.46
CA VAL A 35 5.08 2.11 3.73
C VAL A 35 4.24 1.70 2.54
N ILE A 36 3.30 0.78 2.75
CA ILE A 36 2.30 0.37 1.77
C ILE A 36 0.99 1.04 2.12
N SER A 37 0.50 1.93 1.27
CA SER A 37 -0.69 2.74 1.52
C SER A 37 -1.63 2.81 0.32
N CYS A 38 -2.85 3.32 0.57
CA CYS A 38 -3.80 3.52 -0.50
C CYS A 38 -3.40 4.64 -1.46
N CYS A 39 -3.79 4.50 -2.76
CA CYS A 39 -3.71 5.57 -3.76
C CYS A 39 -4.65 6.74 -3.47
N ASP A 40 -5.53 6.64 -2.49
CA ASP A 40 -6.47 7.69 -2.11
C ASP A 40 -5.73 9.01 -1.85
N SER A 41 -6.16 10.08 -2.52
CA SER A 41 -5.48 11.38 -2.48
C SER A 41 -5.44 12.03 -1.09
N ARG A 42 -6.27 11.58 -0.17
CA ARG A 42 -6.31 12.01 1.23
C ARG A 42 -5.22 11.37 2.08
N VAL A 43 -4.66 10.24 1.62
CA VAL A 43 -3.63 9.49 2.34
C VAL A 43 -2.25 9.88 1.84
N GLN A 44 -1.51 10.64 2.63
CA GLN A 44 -0.15 11.07 2.34
C GLN A 44 0.76 10.61 3.49
N ALA A 45 1.40 9.44 3.33
CA ALA A 45 2.22 8.83 4.39
C ALA A 45 3.30 9.79 4.92
N THR A 46 3.99 10.52 4.04
CA THR A 46 5.01 11.49 4.45
C THR A 46 4.44 12.58 5.33
N ALA A 47 3.26 13.12 4.98
CA ALA A 47 2.61 14.16 5.80
C ALA A 47 2.10 13.63 7.14
N ILE A 48 1.56 12.40 7.15
CA ILE A 48 1.02 11.76 8.37
C ILE A 48 2.13 11.52 9.39
N PHE A 49 3.30 11.10 8.94
CA PHE A 49 4.43 10.78 9.81
C PHE A 49 5.46 11.91 9.95
N GLY A 50 5.24 13.06 9.29
CA GLY A 50 6.20 14.15 9.25
C GLY A 50 7.55 13.75 8.65
N ALA A 51 7.53 12.83 7.67
CA ALA A 51 8.74 12.24 7.13
C ALA A 51 9.35 13.10 6.02
N GLU A 52 10.67 13.17 6.03
CA GLU A 52 11.46 13.84 5.01
C GLU A 52 11.73 12.94 3.79
N SER A 53 12.18 13.54 2.69
CA SER A 53 12.56 12.79 1.49
C SER A 53 13.70 11.82 1.81
N GLY A 54 13.54 10.55 1.42
CA GLY A 54 14.52 9.49 1.65
C GLY A 54 14.27 8.62 2.89
N GLU A 55 13.38 9.03 3.82
CA GLU A 55 13.11 8.26 5.04
C GLU A 55 12.28 7.01 4.82
N PHE A 56 11.33 7.07 3.87
CA PHE A 56 10.44 5.95 3.57
C PHE A 56 10.55 5.50 2.12
N PHE A 57 10.50 4.20 1.90
CA PHE A 57 10.21 3.59 0.62
C PHE A 57 8.70 3.39 0.50
N ILE A 58 8.05 4.21 -0.33
CA ILE A 58 6.58 4.27 -0.36
C ILE A 58 6.05 3.54 -1.58
N HIS A 59 5.19 2.54 -1.34
CA HIS A 59 4.40 1.89 -2.35
C HIS A 59 2.92 2.22 -2.14
N ARG A 60 2.23 2.60 -3.22
CA ARG A 60 0.80 2.92 -3.16
C ARG A 60 0.04 2.10 -4.18
N ASN A 61 -1.07 1.52 -3.74
CA ASN A 61 -1.97 0.77 -4.61
C ASN A 61 -3.43 1.00 -4.19
N ILE A 62 -4.39 0.42 -4.89
CA ILE A 62 -5.79 0.50 -4.49
C ILE A 62 -6.00 -0.29 -3.21
N ALA A 63 -6.56 0.37 -2.19
CA ALA A 63 -6.93 -0.23 -0.90
C ALA A 63 -5.76 -0.78 -0.07
N ASN A 64 -4.52 -0.34 -0.28
CA ASN A 64 -3.34 -0.77 0.49
C ASN A 64 -3.19 -2.30 0.61
N LEU A 65 -3.58 -3.04 -0.41
CA LEU A 65 -3.58 -4.48 -0.40
C LEU A 65 -2.20 -5.07 -0.75
N ILE A 66 -1.90 -6.20 -0.11
CA ILE A 66 -0.78 -7.06 -0.47
C ILE A 66 -1.35 -8.36 -1.02
N PRO A 67 -1.01 -8.76 -2.25
CA PRO A 67 -1.46 -10.03 -2.79
C PRO A 67 -0.74 -11.20 -2.10
N PRO A 68 -1.32 -12.41 -2.10
CA PRO A 68 -0.61 -13.60 -1.67
C PRO A 68 0.66 -13.81 -2.50
N PHE A 69 1.68 -14.42 -1.90
CA PHE A 69 2.90 -14.82 -2.62
C PHE A 69 2.54 -15.78 -3.76
N ASN A 70 2.77 -15.34 -4.98
CA ASN A 70 2.58 -16.15 -6.17
C ASN A 70 3.55 -15.71 -7.27
N PRO A 71 4.70 -16.36 -7.41
CA PRO A 71 5.73 -15.97 -8.39
C PRO A 71 5.27 -16.11 -9.85
N SER A 72 4.22 -16.87 -10.10
CA SER A 72 3.63 -17.07 -11.42
C SER A 72 2.37 -16.23 -11.67
N GLY A 73 1.96 -15.42 -10.69
CA GLY A 73 0.69 -14.68 -10.71
C GLY A 73 0.77 -13.33 -11.42
N ASP A 74 -0.38 -12.65 -11.44
CA ASP A 74 -0.58 -11.40 -12.21
C ASP A 74 -0.35 -10.10 -11.39
N HIS A 75 0.00 -10.19 -10.09
CA HIS A 75 0.06 -9.03 -9.18
C HIS A 75 1.49 -8.64 -8.82
N HIS A 76 2.36 -8.56 -9.81
CA HIS A 76 3.81 -8.43 -9.60
C HIS A 76 4.28 -7.07 -9.08
N GLY A 77 3.59 -5.97 -9.37
CA GLY A 77 4.04 -4.63 -8.99
C GLY A 77 4.24 -4.45 -7.48
N THR A 78 3.27 -4.86 -6.67
CA THR A 78 3.36 -4.79 -5.20
C THR A 78 4.40 -5.79 -4.68
N SER A 79 4.42 -7.02 -5.19
CA SER A 79 5.39 -8.05 -4.80
C SER A 79 6.83 -7.64 -5.09
N ALA A 80 7.09 -7.06 -6.27
CA ALA A 80 8.41 -6.54 -6.64
C ALA A 80 8.87 -5.38 -5.74
N ALA A 81 7.94 -4.50 -5.34
CA ALA A 81 8.26 -3.41 -4.42
C ALA A 81 8.64 -3.94 -3.03
N ILE A 82 7.92 -4.96 -2.52
CA ILE A 82 8.23 -5.62 -1.24
C ILE A 82 9.59 -6.32 -1.32
N GLU A 83 9.83 -7.10 -2.37
CA GLU A 83 11.10 -7.78 -2.57
C GLU A 83 12.27 -6.80 -2.58
N TYR A 84 12.17 -5.73 -3.35
CA TYR A 84 13.21 -4.71 -3.42
C TYR A 84 13.45 -4.04 -2.06
N ALA A 85 12.40 -3.71 -1.32
CA ALA A 85 12.52 -3.10 -0.01
C ALA A 85 13.25 -4.01 0.99
N VAL A 86 12.92 -5.31 1.00
CA VAL A 86 13.48 -6.27 1.97
C VAL A 86 14.88 -6.74 1.58
N THR A 87 15.09 -7.05 0.31
CA THR A 87 16.33 -7.70 -0.15
C THR A 87 17.41 -6.70 -0.54
N ALA A 88 17.06 -5.64 -1.25
CA ALA A 88 18.01 -4.63 -1.75
C ALA A 88 18.18 -3.48 -0.77
N LEU A 89 17.08 -2.83 -0.33
CA LEU A 89 17.16 -1.68 0.57
C LEU A 89 17.31 -2.08 2.04
N LYS A 90 16.95 -3.32 2.39
CA LYS A 90 17.06 -3.86 3.75
C LYS A 90 16.37 -2.98 4.79
N VAL A 91 15.14 -2.54 4.47
CA VAL A 91 14.33 -1.77 5.41
C VAL A 91 14.12 -2.54 6.71
N ALA A 92 14.12 -1.83 7.84
CA ALA A 92 13.93 -2.44 9.14
C ALA A 92 12.44 -2.70 9.49
N HIS A 93 11.53 -1.99 8.81
CA HIS A 93 10.09 -2.09 9.08
C HIS A 93 9.28 -2.09 7.79
N ILE A 94 8.16 -2.82 7.79
CA ILE A 94 7.11 -2.69 6.78
C ILE A 94 5.82 -2.27 7.48
N LEU A 95 5.26 -1.15 7.07
CA LEU A 95 4.01 -0.61 7.57
C LEU A 95 2.92 -0.71 6.50
N VAL A 96 1.79 -1.32 6.85
CA VAL A 96 0.56 -1.29 6.04
C VAL A 96 -0.38 -0.24 6.61
N LEU A 97 -0.58 0.85 5.86
CA LEU A 97 -1.38 1.98 6.27
C LEU A 97 -2.75 1.96 5.59
N GLY A 98 -3.76 1.46 6.30
CA GLY A 98 -5.16 1.55 5.91
C GLY A 98 -5.80 2.88 6.31
N HIS A 99 -6.98 3.15 5.78
CA HIS A 99 -7.76 4.36 6.12
C HIS A 99 -9.26 4.11 6.04
N SER A 100 -10.03 4.93 6.74
CA SER A 100 -11.49 4.91 6.68
C SER A 100 -12.03 5.57 5.40
N GLY A 101 -13.22 5.16 4.98
CA GLY A 101 -13.87 5.67 3.77
C GLY A 101 -13.09 5.31 2.51
N CYS A 102 -12.44 4.15 2.48
CA CYS A 102 -11.67 3.69 1.34
C CYS A 102 -12.59 3.29 0.18
N GLY A 103 -12.54 4.03 -0.93
CA GLY A 103 -13.35 3.73 -2.11
C GLY A 103 -13.08 2.34 -2.71
N GLY A 104 -11.82 1.86 -2.64
CA GLY A 104 -11.46 0.51 -3.08
C GLY A 104 -12.10 -0.57 -2.22
N ILE A 105 -12.11 -0.41 -0.89
CA ILE A 105 -12.77 -1.37 0.03
C ILE A 105 -14.28 -1.35 -0.16
N GLN A 106 -14.91 -0.17 -0.27
CA GLN A 106 -16.35 -0.06 -0.55
C GLN A 106 -16.70 -0.78 -1.85
N HIS A 107 -15.92 -0.57 -2.90
CA HIS A 107 -16.15 -1.22 -4.18
C HIS A 107 -16.00 -2.74 -4.10
N GLY A 108 -14.98 -3.23 -3.38
CA GLY A 108 -14.78 -4.65 -3.10
C GLY A 108 -15.95 -5.26 -2.33
N TYR A 109 -16.42 -4.59 -1.27
CA TYR A 109 -17.59 -5.02 -0.51
C TYR A 109 -18.83 -5.20 -1.40
N HIS A 110 -19.19 -4.19 -2.18
CA HIS A 110 -20.36 -4.24 -3.05
C HIS A 110 -20.21 -5.29 -4.18
N THR A 111 -19.00 -5.53 -4.66
CA THR A 111 -18.72 -6.58 -5.63
C THR A 111 -18.94 -7.97 -5.04
N CYS A 112 -18.41 -8.24 -3.86
CA CYS A 112 -18.59 -9.50 -3.13
C CYS A 112 -20.07 -9.71 -2.74
N ASN A 113 -20.76 -8.66 -2.30
CA ASN A 113 -22.16 -8.68 -1.92
C ASN A 113 -23.11 -8.72 -3.11
N GLN A 114 -22.60 -8.69 -4.36
CA GLN A 114 -23.40 -8.66 -5.58
C GLN A 114 -24.45 -7.53 -5.59
N THR A 115 -24.11 -6.38 -5.02
CA THR A 115 -25.04 -5.24 -4.91
C THR A 115 -25.42 -4.74 -6.30
N PRO A 116 -26.71 -4.61 -6.64
CA PRO A 116 -27.15 -4.11 -7.95
C PRO A 116 -26.54 -2.75 -8.29
N GLY A 117 -26.04 -2.60 -9.52
CA GLY A 117 -25.41 -1.36 -10.00
C GLY A 117 -23.93 -1.17 -9.60
N HIS A 118 -23.36 -2.07 -8.82
CA HIS A 118 -21.95 -2.04 -8.40
C HIS A 118 -21.09 -3.17 -8.98
N GLY A 119 -21.67 -4.00 -9.88
CA GLY A 119 -20.95 -5.11 -10.51
C GLY A 119 -19.80 -4.63 -11.38
N LEU A 120 -18.68 -5.34 -11.29
CA LEU A 120 -17.52 -5.19 -12.17
C LEU A 120 -17.55 -6.27 -13.25
N GLU A 121 -17.17 -5.91 -14.47
CA GLU A 121 -17.00 -6.87 -15.56
C GLU A 121 -15.85 -7.84 -15.26
N ASP A 122 -15.92 -9.05 -15.78
CA ASP A 122 -14.90 -10.09 -15.56
C ASP A 122 -13.52 -9.72 -16.15
N THR A 123 -13.50 -8.81 -17.13
CA THR A 123 -12.27 -8.25 -17.71
C THR A 123 -11.67 -7.11 -16.90
N SER A 124 -12.34 -6.68 -15.84
CA SER A 124 -11.90 -5.55 -15.01
C SER A 124 -10.62 -5.88 -14.24
N PHE A 125 -9.58 -5.05 -14.41
CA PHE A 125 -8.35 -5.13 -13.61
C PHE A 125 -8.63 -4.93 -12.12
N ILE A 126 -9.55 -4.03 -11.79
CA ILE A 126 -9.88 -3.73 -10.41
C ILE A 126 -10.62 -4.88 -9.74
N LYS A 127 -11.47 -5.63 -10.45
CA LYS A 127 -12.15 -6.81 -9.91
C LYS A 127 -11.12 -7.85 -9.45
N LYS A 128 -10.19 -8.23 -10.33
CA LYS A 128 -9.12 -9.18 -10.01
C LYS A 128 -8.25 -8.73 -8.84
N TRP A 129 -8.00 -7.42 -8.74
CA TRP A 129 -7.25 -6.86 -7.63
C TRP A 129 -8.01 -6.95 -6.31
N LEU A 130 -9.31 -6.63 -6.33
CA LEU A 130 -10.17 -6.66 -5.15
C LEU A 130 -10.50 -8.08 -4.67
N ASP A 131 -10.30 -9.12 -5.48
CA ASP A 131 -10.42 -10.54 -5.06
C ASP A 131 -9.47 -10.86 -3.88
N ILE A 132 -8.41 -10.08 -3.67
CA ILE A 132 -7.53 -10.16 -2.48
C ILE A 132 -8.33 -9.94 -1.18
N LEU A 133 -9.46 -9.24 -1.22
CA LEU A 133 -10.31 -8.98 -0.08
C LEU A 133 -11.22 -10.17 0.31
N ASN A 134 -11.41 -11.16 -0.56
CA ASN A 134 -12.35 -12.25 -0.32
C ASN A 134 -12.18 -12.92 1.06
N PRO A 135 -10.95 -13.25 1.53
CA PRO A 135 -10.79 -13.85 2.86
C PRO A 135 -11.21 -12.92 4.01
N ALA A 136 -11.11 -11.60 3.82
CA ALA A 136 -11.55 -10.62 4.81
C ALA A 136 -13.07 -10.46 4.78
N TYR A 137 -13.68 -10.51 3.60
CA TYR A 137 -15.11 -10.43 3.39
C TYR A 137 -15.83 -11.63 3.99
N ASP A 138 -15.34 -12.84 3.75
CA ASP A 138 -15.93 -14.09 4.26
C ASP A 138 -15.99 -14.16 5.80
N LEU A 139 -15.21 -13.33 6.47
CA LEU A 139 -15.20 -13.24 7.93
C LEU A 139 -16.09 -12.10 8.47
N LEU A 140 -16.79 -11.35 7.61
CA LEU A 140 -17.69 -10.30 8.09
C LEU A 140 -18.86 -10.90 8.89
N PRO A 141 -19.39 -10.15 9.88
CA PRO A 141 -20.57 -10.57 10.61
C PRO A 141 -21.80 -10.57 9.66
N ASP A 142 -22.71 -11.53 9.87
CA ASP A 142 -23.97 -11.59 9.12
C ASP A 142 -24.86 -10.39 9.43
N GLU A 143 -24.84 -9.93 10.68
CA GLU A 143 -25.62 -8.79 11.19
C GLU A 143 -24.88 -7.46 10.97
N GLY A 144 -25.62 -6.36 11.02
CA GLY A 144 -25.13 -4.99 10.88
C GLY A 144 -25.44 -4.34 9.54
N THR A 145 -25.27 -3.03 9.48
CA THR A 145 -25.47 -2.23 8.28
C THR A 145 -24.31 -2.39 7.30
N ASP A 146 -24.50 -2.02 6.04
CA ASP A 146 -23.42 -2.03 5.04
C ASP A 146 -22.27 -1.12 5.47
N GLU A 147 -22.56 0.03 6.08
CA GLU A 147 -21.53 0.95 6.58
C GLU A 147 -20.66 0.31 7.67
N GLU A 148 -21.27 -0.41 8.61
CA GLU A 148 -20.57 -1.12 9.69
C GLU A 148 -19.72 -2.27 9.13
N LYS A 149 -20.23 -3.00 8.15
CA LYS A 149 -19.52 -4.08 7.46
C LYS A 149 -18.35 -3.54 6.66
N ILE A 150 -18.52 -2.44 5.94
CA ILE A 150 -17.45 -1.77 5.20
C ILE A 150 -16.35 -1.29 6.18
N ALA A 151 -16.72 -0.63 7.27
CA ALA A 151 -15.77 -0.17 8.28
C ALA A 151 -15.00 -1.34 8.94
N THR A 152 -15.64 -2.49 9.07
CA THR A 152 -15.00 -3.72 9.55
C THR A 152 -14.06 -4.29 8.49
N LEU A 153 -14.46 -4.30 7.21
CA LEU A 153 -13.64 -4.76 6.11
C LEU A 153 -12.39 -3.89 5.91
N GLU A 154 -12.48 -2.58 6.11
CA GLU A 154 -11.33 -1.66 6.09
C GLU A 154 -10.24 -2.07 7.09
N LYS A 155 -10.61 -2.47 8.29
CA LYS A 155 -9.68 -2.95 9.32
C LYS A 155 -9.15 -4.34 8.98
N ARG A 156 -10.02 -5.25 8.53
CA ARG A 156 -9.66 -6.62 8.17
C ARG A 156 -8.74 -6.70 6.95
N SER A 157 -8.89 -5.79 5.99
CA SER A 157 -8.02 -5.71 4.81
C SER A 157 -6.56 -5.50 5.17
N VAL A 158 -6.27 -4.72 6.23
CA VAL A 158 -4.91 -4.55 6.76
C VAL A 158 -4.39 -5.87 7.33
N VAL A 159 -5.23 -6.59 8.08
CA VAL A 159 -4.84 -7.90 8.65
C VAL A 159 -4.56 -8.92 7.55
N VAL A 160 -5.42 -9.01 6.53
CA VAL A 160 -5.20 -9.91 5.38
C VAL A 160 -3.93 -9.52 4.62
N SER A 161 -3.68 -8.22 4.42
CA SER A 161 -2.44 -7.76 3.79
C SER A 161 -1.21 -8.17 4.60
N LEU A 162 -1.23 -8.07 5.93
CA LEU A 162 -0.15 -8.54 6.79
C LEU A 162 0.02 -10.07 6.74
N GLN A 163 -1.07 -10.82 6.72
CA GLN A 163 -1.03 -12.28 6.56
C GLN A 163 -0.41 -12.68 5.23
N ASN A 164 -0.80 -12.00 4.13
CA ASN A 164 -0.22 -12.24 2.82
C ASN A 164 1.28 -11.87 2.78
N LEU A 165 1.68 -10.77 3.45
CA LEU A 165 3.07 -10.36 3.58
C LEU A 165 3.92 -11.45 4.22
N MET A 166 3.41 -12.10 5.26
CA MET A 166 4.07 -13.22 5.93
C MET A 166 4.24 -14.46 5.05
N GLY A 167 3.54 -14.53 3.91
CA GLY A 167 3.68 -15.60 2.93
C GLY A 167 4.90 -15.47 2.01
N PHE A 168 5.60 -14.32 2.01
CA PHE A 168 6.78 -14.10 1.17
C PHE A 168 8.04 -14.71 1.83
N PRO A 169 8.75 -15.66 1.20
CA PRO A 169 9.89 -16.33 1.82
C PRO A 169 10.98 -15.37 2.30
N PHE A 170 11.34 -14.38 1.50
CA PHE A 170 12.37 -13.40 1.85
C PHE A 170 11.95 -12.46 2.99
N VAL A 171 10.64 -12.29 3.23
CA VAL A 171 10.11 -11.57 4.41
C VAL A 171 10.31 -12.43 5.66
N GLN A 172 9.94 -13.70 5.60
CA GLN A 172 10.13 -14.65 6.70
C GLN A 172 11.62 -14.75 7.09
N GLU A 173 12.50 -14.94 6.12
CA GLU A 173 13.96 -14.99 6.33
C GLU A 173 14.49 -13.69 7.00
N ALA A 174 13.94 -12.54 6.61
CA ALA A 174 14.35 -11.26 7.19
C ALA A 174 13.89 -11.11 8.65
N ILE A 175 12.69 -11.61 8.98
CA ILE A 175 12.14 -11.61 10.34
C ILE A 175 12.92 -12.61 11.22
N GLU A 176 13.17 -13.84 10.74
CA GLU A 176 13.95 -14.85 11.46
C GLU A 176 15.39 -14.39 11.75
N ALA A 177 15.94 -13.55 10.88
CA ALA A 177 17.26 -12.93 11.06
C ALA A 177 17.23 -11.66 11.93
N ASP A 178 16.10 -11.32 12.56
CA ASP A 178 15.89 -10.11 13.37
C ASP A 178 16.25 -8.79 12.64
N ARG A 179 16.02 -8.76 11.32
CA ARG A 179 16.30 -7.59 10.45
C ARG A 179 15.04 -6.81 10.06
N LEU A 180 13.88 -7.43 10.20
CA LEU A 180 12.59 -6.89 9.76
C LEU A 180 11.54 -7.09 10.84
N THR A 181 10.74 -6.04 11.08
CA THR A 181 9.56 -6.06 11.96
C THR A 181 8.37 -5.37 11.30
#